data_d765513668df7000428223de68b41f4f
#
_entry.id   d765513668df7000428223de68b41f4f
#
_cell.length_a   1.000
_cell.length_b   1.000
_cell.length_c   1.000
_cell.angle_alpha   90.00
_cell.angle_beta   90.00
_cell.angle_gamma   90.00
#
_symmetry.space_group_name_H-M   'P 1'
#
loop_
_entity.id
_entity.type
_entity.pdbx_description
1 polymer ?
#
loop_
_entity_poly.entity_id
_entity_poly.type
_entity_poly.pdbx_seq_one_letter_code
_entity_poly.pdbx_strand_id
1 'polypeptide(L)'
;MRDNALSKSTKANYGKHVQHWFRFCARTFHDPLDPSYQAIETFIGYLFCYTNVNGDGAGRILTALNNHFIEAKIDWYRPKWISYLLKGFRGLKPRKMRPKRPICHILIYYFNKHVVEKGDFLHTSIWLGMLFGYFGGMRPNEYSKTKYS
;
A
#
# COMPACT_ATOMS: atom_id res chain seq x y z
N MET A 1 1.74 -21.69 -13.34
CA MET A 1 0.43 -21.00 -13.29
C MET A 1 0.27 -19.96 -12.15
N ARG A 2 1.17 -19.87 -11.16
CA ARG A 2 1.07 -18.85 -10.08
C ARG A 2 1.63 -17.46 -10.45
N ASP A 3 2.47 -17.35 -11.47
CA ASP A 3 3.14 -16.09 -11.82
C ASP A 3 2.23 -14.96 -12.30
N ASN A 4 1.01 -15.27 -12.71
CA ASN A 4 0.03 -14.29 -13.18
C ASN A 4 -1.01 -13.87 -12.12
N ALA A 5 -0.94 -14.40 -10.88
CA ALA A 5 -1.92 -14.10 -9.84
C ALA A 5 -1.79 -12.67 -9.28
N LEU A 6 -0.61 -12.04 -9.39
CA LEU A 6 -0.36 -10.70 -8.88
C LEU A 6 -0.07 -9.72 -10.01
N SER A 7 -0.68 -8.53 -9.96
CA SER A 7 -0.39 -7.46 -10.91
C SER A 7 1.08 -7.01 -10.81
N LYS A 8 1.63 -6.49 -11.93
CA LYS A 8 3.02 -5.96 -11.96
C LYS A 8 3.26 -4.90 -10.88
N SER A 9 2.28 -4.03 -10.62
CA SER A 9 2.36 -3.00 -9.58
C SER A 9 2.40 -3.61 -8.17
N THR A 10 1.65 -4.68 -7.92
CA THR A 10 1.65 -5.40 -6.65
C THR A 10 3.00 -6.08 -6.41
N LYS A 11 3.57 -6.74 -7.42
CA LYS A 11 4.92 -7.35 -7.34
C LYS A 11 5.98 -6.30 -7.02
N ALA A 12 5.96 -5.15 -7.69
CA ALA A 12 6.89 -4.05 -7.43
C ALA A 12 6.77 -3.49 -5.99
N ASN A 13 5.54 -3.36 -5.48
CA ASN A 13 5.31 -2.91 -4.11
C ASN A 13 5.76 -3.97 -3.08
N TYR A 14 5.56 -5.24 -3.36
CA TYR A 14 6.05 -6.32 -2.50
C TYR A 14 7.58 -6.33 -2.44
N GLY A 15 8.27 -6.13 -3.56
CA GLY A 15 9.73 -6.01 -3.57
C GLY A 15 10.23 -4.91 -2.64
N LYS A 16 9.60 -3.72 -2.66
CA LYS A 16 9.94 -2.63 -1.73
C LYS A 16 9.69 -2.99 -0.26
N HIS A 17 8.63 -3.73 0.02
CA HIS A 17 8.32 -4.17 1.39
C HIS A 17 9.29 -5.23 1.91
N VAL A 18 9.67 -6.19 1.07
CA VAL A 18 10.65 -7.23 1.43
C VAL A 18 12.03 -6.66 1.69
N GLN A 19 12.40 -5.53 1.07
CA GLN A 19 13.66 -4.82 1.36
C GLN A 19 13.80 -4.41 2.83
N HIS A 20 12.72 -4.19 3.56
CA HIS A 20 12.80 -3.92 5.00
C HIS A 20 13.34 -5.12 5.77
N TRP A 21 12.94 -6.34 5.38
CA TRP A 21 13.45 -7.58 5.95
C TRP A 21 14.94 -7.76 5.66
N PHE A 22 15.35 -7.64 4.41
CA PHE A 22 16.78 -7.76 4.04
C PHE A 22 17.66 -6.73 4.77
N ARG A 23 17.20 -5.49 4.91
CA ARG A 23 17.92 -4.46 5.67
C ARG A 23 18.02 -4.80 7.16
N PHE A 24 16.99 -5.38 7.74
CA PHE A 24 16.99 -5.86 9.11
C PHE A 24 18.00 -7.01 9.26
N CYS A 25 17.92 -8.04 8.42
CA CYS A 25 18.84 -9.18 8.45
C CYS A 25 20.31 -8.75 8.28
N ALA A 26 20.60 -7.83 7.35
CA ALA A 26 21.94 -7.30 7.16
C ALA A 26 22.49 -6.56 8.40
N ARG A 27 21.62 -5.93 9.20
CA ARG A 27 22.01 -5.21 10.43
C ARG A 27 22.15 -6.10 11.64
N THR A 28 21.44 -7.20 11.67
CA THR A 28 21.36 -8.10 12.84
C THR A 28 22.08 -9.42 12.61
N PHE A 29 22.70 -9.59 11.43
CA PHE A 29 23.39 -10.82 11.01
C PHE A 29 22.49 -12.05 11.02
N HIS A 30 21.18 -11.86 10.79
CA HIS A 30 20.25 -12.97 10.59
C HIS A 30 20.27 -13.45 9.14
N ASP A 31 20.08 -14.77 8.96
CA ASP A 31 19.89 -15.33 7.63
C ASP A 31 18.52 -14.87 7.07
N PRO A 32 18.50 -14.20 5.90
CA PRO A 32 17.22 -13.79 5.28
C PRO A 32 16.30 -14.95 4.90
N LEU A 33 16.82 -16.15 4.79
CA LEU A 33 16.08 -17.35 4.43
C LEU A 33 15.61 -18.19 5.64
N ASP A 34 16.01 -17.77 6.86
CA ASP A 34 15.55 -18.39 8.11
C ASP A 34 14.55 -17.48 8.85
N PRO A 35 13.22 -17.61 8.60
CA PRO A 35 12.19 -16.84 9.28
C PRO A 35 11.82 -17.44 10.64
N SER A 36 12.78 -17.59 11.54
CA SER A 36 12.49 -18.06 12.90
C SER A 36 11.49 -17.12 13.61
N TYR A 37 10.73 -17.66 14.55
CA TYR A 37 9.75 -16.86 15.31
C TYR A 37 10.41 -15.66 16.01
N GLN A 38 11.58 -15.88 16.60
CA GLN A 38 12.33 -14.85 17.28
C GLN A 38 12.83 -13.77 16.32
N ALA A 39 13.29 -14.14 15.11
CA ALA A 39 13.70 -13.20 14.08
C ALA A 39 12.53 -12.31 13.62
N ILE A 40 11.34 -12.89 13.42
CA ILE A 40 10.15 -12.13 13.01
C ILE A 40 9.65 -11.21 14.14
N GLU A 41 9.67 -11.65 15.38
CA GLU A 41 9.31 -10.83 16.53
C GLU A 41 10.25 -9.63 16.65
N THR A 42 11.56 -9.88 16.59
CA THR A 42 12.59 -8.84 16.62
C THR A 42 12.45 -7.89 15.43
N PHE A 43 12.12 -8.40 14.24
CA PHE A 43 11.85 -7.59 13.06
C PHE A 43 10.64 -6.66 13.25
N ILE A 44 9.55 -7.13 13.85
CA ILE A 44 8.38 -6.28 14.17
C ILE A 44 8.80 -5.18 15.14
N GLY A 45 9.58 -5.51 16.16
CA GLY A 45 10.15 -4.53 17.09
C GLY A 45 11.05 -3.52 16.38
N TYR A 46 11.90 -3.97 15.45
CA TYR A 46 12.72 -3.10 14.61
C TYR A 46 11.87 -2.13 13.77
N LEU A 47 10.81 -2.63 13.12
CA LEU A 47 9.89 -1.76 12.37
C LEU A 47 9.25 -0.69 13.26
N PHE A 48 8.91 -1.06 14.49
CA PHE A 48 8.34 -0.14 15.46
C PHE A 48 9.33 0.92 15.92
N CYS A 49 10.53 0.52 16.35
CA CYS A 49 11.48 1.42 16.99
C CYS A 49 12.29 2.26 15.99
N TYR A 50 12.70 1.66 14.87
CA TYR A 50 13.73 2.25 13.99
C TYR A 50 13.20 2.67 12.61
N THR A 51 11.89 2.56 12.36
CA THR A 51 11.31 2.99 11.10
C THR A 51 10.10 3.90 11.30
N ASN A 52 9.75 4.66 10.25
CA ASN A 52 8.52 5.47 10.24
C ASN A 52 7.28 4.67 9.78
N VAL A 53 7.38 3.34 9.76
CA VAL A 53 6.27 2.46 9.39
C VAL A 53 5.23 2.50 10.50
N ASN A 54 3.95 2.63 10.15
CA ASN A 54 2.83 2.48 11.07
C ASN A 54 2.34 1.01 11.11
N GLY A 55 1.43 0.69 12.02
CA GLY A 55 0.95 -0.68 12.20
C GLY A 55 0.30 -1.30 10.94
N ASP A 56 -0.36 -0.48 10.09
CA ASP A 56 -0.92 -0.98 8.81
C ASP A 56 0.19 -1.25 7.79
N GLY A 57 1.21 -0.39 7.76
CA GLY A 57 2.41 -0.59 6.95
C GLY A 57 3.15 -1.87 7.34
N ALA A 58 3.33 -2.11 8.64
CA ALA A 58 3.93 -3.34 9.16
C ALA A 58 3.14 -4.58 8.73
N GLY A 59 1.79 -4.52 8.78
CA GLY A 59 0.93 -5.59 8.29
C GLY A 59 1.15 -5.91 6.80
N ARG A 60 1.31 -4.88 5.95
CA ARG A 60 1.60 -5.04 4.51
C ARG A 60 2.98 -5.63 4.27
N ILE A 61 3.99 -5.18 5.03
CA ILE A 61 5.35 -5.73 4.95
C ILE A 61 5.35 -7.21 5.30
N LEU A 62 4.66 -7.63 6.36
CA LEU A 62 4.57 -9.04 6.73
C LEU A 62 3.79 -9.87 5.72
N THR A 63 2.79 -9.29 5.05
CA THR A 63 2.08 -9.99 3.95
C THR A 63 3.00 -10.18 2.74
N ALA A 64 3.79 -9.15 2.38
CA ALA A 64 4.75 -9.26 1.30
C ALA A 64 5.86 -10.28 1.62
N LEU A 65 6.32 -10.31 2.87
CA LEU A 65 7.31 -11.26 3.36
C LEU A 65 6.79 -12.71 3.32
N ASN A 66 5.54 -12.93 3.74
CA ASN A 66 4.90 -14.24 3.64
C ASN A 66 4.85 -14.75 2.18
N ASN A 67 4.49 -13.88 1.23
CA ASN A 67 4.50 -14.26 -0.17
C ASN A 67 5.91 -14.57 -0.68
N HIS A 68 6.91 -13.81 -0.24
CA HIS A 68 8.31 -14.04 -0.58
C HIS A 68 8.79 -15.42 -0.09
N PHE A 69 8.47 -15.80 1.14
CA PHE A 69 8.84 -17.11 1.67
C PHE A 69 8.11 -18.25 0.96
N ILE A 70 6.83 -18.05 0.61
CA ILE A 70 6.08 -19.03 -0.20
C ILE A 70 6.73 -19.21 -1.58
N GLU A 71 7.14 -18.13 -2.25
CA GLU A 71 7.85 -18.16 -3.53
C GLU A 71 9.21 -18.85 -3.41
N ALA A 72 9.92 -18.62 -2.32
CA ALA A 72 11.19 -19.24 -2.01
C ALA A 72 11.06 -20.70 -1.50
N LYS A 73 9.82 -21.23 -1.41
CA LYS A 73 9.50 -22.56 -0.88
C LYS A 73 9.98 -22.77 0.57
N ILE A 74 10.06 -21.72 1.34
CA ILE A 74 10.37 -21.75 2.76
C ILE A 74 9.04 -21.98 3.50
N ASP A 75 9.00 -23.00 4.33
CA ASP A 75 7.85 -23.28 5.16
C ASP A 75 7.81 -22.28 6.32
N TRP A 76 6.95 -21.30 6.17
CA TRP A 76 6.71 -20.29 7.19
C TRP A 76 5.23 -20.14 7.47
N TYR A 77 4.85 -20.52 8.66
CA TYR A 77 3.50 -20.33 9.14
C TYR A 77 3.40 -19.06 9.98
N ARG A 78 2.48 -18.16 9.59
CA ARG A 78 2.22 -16.93 10.35
C ARG A 78 1.40 -17.23 11.61
N PRO A 79 2.00 -17.23 12.81
CA PRO A 79 1.28 -17.56 14.03
C PRO A 79 0.28 -16.45 14.43
N LYS A 80 -0.77 -16.84 15.15
CA LYS A 80 -1.85 -15.93 15.58
C LYS A 80 -1.34 -14.76 16.45
N TRP A 81 -0.31 -14.97 17.27
CA TRP A 81 0.24 -13.93 18.14
C TRP A 81 0.79 -12.73 17.38
N ILE A 82 1.29 -12.89 16.17
CA ILE A 82 1.69 -11.77 15.29
C ILE A 82 0.53 -10.79 15.06
N SER A 83 -0.70 -11.31 14.98
CA SER A 83 -1.88 -10.45 14.82
C SER A 83 -2.12 -9.58 16.05
N TYR A 84 -1.84 -10.09 17.25
CA TYR A 84 -1.91 -9.32 18.49
C TYR A 84 -0.82 -8.25 18.57
N LEU A 85 0.42 -8.58 18.21
CA LEU A 85 1.50 -7.59 18.11
C LEU A 85 1.16 -6.46 17.14
N LEU A 86 0.64 -6.80 15.96
CA LEU A 86 0.22 -5.80 14.97
C LEU A 86 -0.95 -4.95 15.46
N LYS A 87 -1.86 -5.51 16.24
CA LYS A 87 -2.95 -4.75 16.88
C LYS A 87 -2.38 -3.74 17.88
N GLY A 88 -1.45 -4.15 18.73
CA GLY A 88 -0.73 -3.26 19.64
C GLY A 88 0.04 -2.16 18.87
N PHE A 89 0.75 -2.53 17.82
CA PHE A 89 1.47 -1.60 16.97
C PHE A 89 0.54 -0.53 16.35
N ARG A 90 -0.65 -0.91 15.87
CA ARG A 90 -1.65 0.04 15.35
C ARG A 90 -2.15 1.00 16.43
N GLY A 91 -2.34 0.50 17.66
CA GLY A 91 -2.74 1.35 18.81
C GLY A 91 -1.69 2.38 19.15
N LEU A 92 -0.43 1.98 19.23
CA LEU A 92 0.68 2.86 19.63
C LEU A 92 1.17 3.77 18.49
N LYS A 93 1.08 3.32 17.25
CA LYS A 93 1.56 4.05 16.06
C LYS A 93 0.47 4.07 14.98
N PRO A 94 -0.65 4.78 15.23
CA PRO A 94 -1.78 4.79 14.31
C PRO A 94 -1.41 5.47 12.99
N ARG A 95 -2.11 5.10 11.94
CA ARG A 95 -2.01 5.80 10.66
C ARG A 95 -2.54 7.23 10.86
N LYS A 96 -1.73 8.23 10.56
CA LYS A 96 -2.22 9.61 10.43
C LYS A 96 -3.24 9.65 9.29
N MET A 97 -4.51 9.63 9.64
CA MET A 97 -5.58 9.82 8.66
C MET A 97 -5.55 11.28 8.22
N ARG A 98 -5.19 11.53 6.98
CA ARG A 98 -5.50 12.81 6.36
C ARG A 98 -6.99 12.76 6.05
N PRO A 99 -7.82 13.66 6.61
CA PRO A 99 -9.23 13.70 6.28
C PRO A 99 -9.34 13.92 4.77
N LYS A 100 -9.95 12.96 4.08
CA LYS A 100 -10.30 13.15 2.67
C LYS A 100 -11.40 14.18 2.66
N ARG A 101 -11.11 15.38 2.20
CA ARG A 101 -12.13 16.39 1.99
C ARG A 101 -12.94 15.98 0.76
N PRO A 102 -14.26 15.84 0.87
CA PRO A 102 -15.08 15.56 -0.31
C PRO A 102 -14.94 16.73 -1.30
N ILE A 103 -14.95 16.40 -2.57
CA ILE A 103 -15.05 17.41 -3.62
C ILE A 103 -16.43 18.06 -3.46
N CYS A 104 -16.48 19.36 -3.17
CA CYS A 104 -17.74 20.08 -3.07
C CYS A 104 -18.12 20.67 -4.44
N HIS A 105 -19.41 20.94 -4.65
CA HIS A 105 -19.93 21.53 -5.90
C HIS A 105 -19.28 22.88 -6.24
N ILE A 106 -18.87 23.66 -5.22
CA ILE A 106 -18.15 24.93 -5.41
C ILE A 106 -16.82 24.71 -6.12
N LEU A 107 -16.11 23.64 -5.76
CA LEU A 107 -14.81 23.27 -6.34
C LEU A 107 -14.99 22.82 -7.80
N ILE A 108 -16.08 22.10 -8.10
CA ILE A 108 -16.44 21.67 -9.45
C ILE A 108 -16.77 22.90 -10.31
N TYR A 109 -17.56 23.84 -9.78
CA TYR A 109 -17.90 25.09 -10.46
C TYR A 109 -16.65 25.95 -10.74
N TYR A 110 -15.77 26.11 -9.73
CA TYR A 110 -14.53 26.85 -9.89
C TYR A 110 -13.63 26.22 -10.96
N PHE A 111 -13.52 24.90 -10.98
CA PHE A 111 -12.73 24.17 -11.97
C PHE A 111 -13.30 24.34 -13.39
N ASN A 112 -14.61 24.26 -13.54
CA ASN A 112 -15.28 24.52 -14.80
C ASN A 112 -14.91 25.93 -15.32
N LYS A 113 -15.14 26.96 -14.51
CA LYS A 113 -14.96 28.36 -14.88
C LYS A 113 -13.50 28.72 -15.20
N HIS A 114 -12.54 28.19 -14.48
CA HIS A 114 -11.13 28.65 -14.59
C HIS A 114 -10.22 27.70 -15.33
N VAL A 115 -10.62 26.47 -15.56
CA VAL A 115 -9.79 25.43 -16.15
C VAL A 115 -10.34 24.93 -17.47
N VAL A 116 -11.65 24.68 -17.56
CA VAL A 116 -12.27 24.12 -18.76
C VAL A 116 -12.44 25.18 -19.86
N GLU A 117 -12.67 26.44 -19.49
CA GLU A 117 -12.80 27.56 -20.46
C GLU A 117 -11.55 27.76 -21.34
N LYS A 118 -10.41 27.19 -20.98
CA LYS A 118 -9.16 27.26 -21.76
C LYS A 118 -9.09 26.28 -22.93
N GLY A 119 -10.11 25.43 -23.12
CA GLY A 119 -10.25 24.56 -24.31
C GLY A 119 -9.23 23.43 -24.41
N ASP A 120 -8.46 23.14 -23.34
CA ASP A 120 -7.48 22.07 -23.35
C ASP A 120 -8.17 20.73 -23.07
N PHE A 121 -7.89 19.74 -23.95
CA PHE A 121 -8.41 18.38 -23.82
C PHE A 121 -8.11 17.74 -22.47
N LEU A 122 -6.90 17.95 -21.94
CA LEU A 122 -6.50 17.39 -20.64
C LEU A 122 -7.37 17.93 -19.50
N HIS A 123 -7.56 19.24 -19.46
CA HIS A 123 -8.37 19.90 -18.44
C HIS A 123 -9.83 19.51 -18.51
N THR A 124 -10.38 19.40 -19.72
CA THR A 124 -11.74 18.93 -19.96
C THR A 124 -11.92 17.47 -19.48
N SER A 125 -10.94 16.60 -19.77
CA SER A 125 -10.96 15.20 -19.34
C SER A 125 -10.89 15.06 -17.81
N ILE A 126 -10.06 15.85 -17.14
CA ILE A 126 -9.98 15.88 -15.67
C ILE A 126 -11.31 16.35 -15.08
N TRP A 127 -11.91 17.40 -15.65
CA TRP A 127 -13.20 17.91 -15.18
C TRP A 127 -14.32 16.89 -15.33
N LEU A 128 -14.42 16.22 -16.48
CA LEU A 128 -15.35 15.12 -16.69
C LEU A 128 -15.15 13.98 -15.68
N GLY A 129 -13.89 13.62 -15.43
CA GLY A 129 -13.56 12.65 -14.40
C GLY A 129 -14.01 13.07 -13.00
N MET A 130 -13.89 14.35 -12.66
CA MET A 130 -14.39 14.90 -11.39
C MET A 130 -15.93 14.84 -11.33
N LEU A 131 -16.65 15.14 -12.42
CA LEU A 131 -18.10 15.03 -12.50
C LEU A 131 -18.56 13.58 -12.32
N PHE A 132 -17.96 12.64 -13.03
CA PHE A 132 -18.28 11.22 -12.88
C PHE A 132 -18.03 10.71 -11.45
N GLY A 133 -16.91 11.14 -10.84
CA GLY A 133 -16.63 10.81 -9.44
C GLY A 133 -17.62 11.41 -8.46
N TYR A 134 -18.06 12.64 -8.70
CA TYR A 134 -18.96 13.36 -7.80
C TYR A 134 -20.42 12.91 -7.93
N PHE A 135 -20.95 12.89 -9.14
CA PHE A 135 -22.37 12.56 -9.39
C PHE A 135 -22.62 11.06 -9.56
N GLY A 136 -21.67 10.33 -10.14
CA GLY A 136 -21.78 8.89 -10.39
C GLY A 136 -21.28 8.02 -9.26
N GLY A 137 -20.63 8.58 -8.23
CA GLY A 137 -19.99 7.81 -7.18
C GLY A 137 -18.87 6.87 -7.68
N MET A 138 -18.43 7.07 -8.91
CA MET A 138 -17.45 6.22 -9.57
C MET A 138 -16.05 6.42 -9.00
N ARG A 139 -15.31 5.33 -8.88
CA ARG A 139 -13.88 5.40 -8.51
C ARG A 139 -13.04 5.82 -9.73
N PRO A 140 -11.93 6.56 -9.53
CA PRO A 140 -11.06 7.00 -10.64
C PRO A 140 -10.67 5.88 -11.61
N ASN A 141 -10.45 4.68 -11.11
CA ASN A 141 -10.09 3.51 -11.93
C ASN A 141 -11.25 2.96 -12.80
N GLU A 142 -12.47 3.39 -12.58
CA GLU A 142 -13.65 2.92 -13.32
C GLU A 142 -13.87 3.71 -14.61
N TYR A 143 -13.49 4.99 -14.63
CA TYR A 143 -13.61 5.84 -15.82
C TYR A 143 -12.26 6.17 -16.50
N SER A 144 -11.14 5.89 -15.85
CA SER A 144 -9.80 6.14 -16.42
C SER A 144 -9.16 4.92 -17.07
N LYS A 145 -9.86 3.79 -17.16
CA LYS A 145 -9.38 2.61 -17.89
C LYS A 145 -9.47 2.87 -19.40
N THR A 146 -8.52 3.58 -19.95
CA THR A 146 -8.18 3.41 -21.34
C THR A 146 -7.57 2.02 -21.51
N LYS A 147 -8.35 1.11 -22.10
CA LYS A 147 -7.83 -0.12 -22.67
C LYS A 147 -6.92 0.27 -23.84
N TYR A 148 -5.65 0.42 -23.57
CA TYR A 148 -4.63 0.16 -24.58
C TYR A 148 -4.13 -1.26 -24.30
N SER A 149 -4.79 -2.22 -24.93
CA SER A 149 -4.28 -3.56 -25.18
C SER A 149 -3.17 -3.47 -26.20
#